data_809e385538e0c3cfe9a400efc12078ce
#
_entry.id   809e385538e0c3cfe9a400efc12078ce
#
_cell.length_a   1.000
_cell.length_b   1.000
_cell.length_c   1.000
_cell.angle_alpha   90.00
_cell.angle_beta   90.00
_cell.angle_gamma   90.00
#
_symmetry.space_group_name_H-M   'P 1'
#
loop_
_entity.id
_entity.type
_entity.pdbx_description
1 polymer ?
#
loop_
_entity_poly.entity_id
_entity_poly.type
_entity_poly.pdbx_seq_one_letter_code
_entity_poly.pdbx_strand_id
1 'polypeptide(L)'
;MEHFIVSARKYRPTQFKDVVGQQAITSTLESAIENNHLAQALLFTGPRGVGKTTCARILAKKINQDDSVNENEDFAFNIFELDAASNNSVDDIRNLIDQVRIPPQVGKYKVYIIDEVHMLSSAAFNAFLKTLEEPPNHAIFILATTEKHKIIPTILSRCQIFDFRRINVKDTKNHLANVAKSEGIEAADDALHIIAQKADGALRDALSIFDRVVSFSGNKLTREAVTENLNVLDYTYYFKVTDLLLDNNIPNTLILFNNILSKGFDGHHFIMGLASHFRDLLVCKTPETIELLEVGEQVKEMYLEQSIKTSHTFLVACIEKSNNCDLKYKVSRNQRLLVELCLMQMASIAFDSENFKKKKVN
;
A
#
# COMPACT_ATOMS: atom_id res chain seq x y z
N MET A 1 -22.56 26.08 0.38
CA MET A 1 -21.30 25.39 0.74
C MET A 1 -21.21 24.16 -0.13
N GLU A 2 -20.23 24.06 -1.01
CA GLU A 2 -19.96 22.81 -1.70
C GLU A 2 -19.54 21.78 -0.65
N HIS A 3 -20.20 20.62 -0.64
CA HIS A 3 -19.84 19.55 0.28
C HIS A 3 -18.47 18.99 -0.12
N PHE A 4 -17.50 19.03 0.80
CA PHE A 4 -16.20 18.41 0.60
C PHE A 4 -16.37 16.90 0.31
N ILE A 5 -15.92 16.48 -0.86
CA ILE A 5 -15.90 15.07 -1.26
C ILE A 5 -14.46 14.59 -1.16
N VAL A 6 -14.21 13.57 -0.33
CA VAL A 6 -12.87 12.98 -0.18
C VAL A 6 -12.31 12.49 -1.52
N SER A 7 -11.04 12.74 -1.79
CA SER A 7 -10.37 12.43 -3.06
C SER A 7 -10.50 10.96 -3.46
N ALA A 8 -10.44 10.05 -2.51
CA ALA A 8 -10.64 8.61 -2.74
C ALA A 8 -12.02 8.26 -3.34
N ARG A 9 -13.04 9.13 -3.19
CA ARG A 9 -14.35 9.00 -3.81
C ARG A 9 -14.44 9.81 -5.10
N LYS A 10 -13.95 11.05 -5.11
CA LYS A 10 -14.00 11.98 -6.25
C LYS A 10 -13.22 11.44 -7.45
N TYR A 11 -12.03 10.88 -7.20
CA TYR A 11 -11.12 10.34 -8.22
C TYR A 11 -11.20 8.81 -8.37
N ARG A 12 -12.34 8.21 -7.96
CA ARG A 12 -12.53 6.78 -8.18
C ARG A 12 -12.67 6.50 -9.68
N PRO A 13 -11.84 5.62 -10.26
CA PRO A 13 -11.94 5.24 -11.67
C PRO A 13 -13.35 4.81 -12.07
N THR A 14 -13.80 5.27 -13.23
CA THR A 14 -15.09 4.90 -13.83
C THR A 14 -14.92 4.01 -15.06
N GLN A 15 -13.70 3.95 -15.62
CA GLN A 15 -13.33 3.13 -16.77
C GLN A 15 -12.05 2.34 -16.46
N PHE A 16 -11.85 1.22 -17.14
CA PHE A 16 -10.67 0.37 -16.92
C PHE A 16 -9.34 1.08 -17.22
N LYS A 17 -9.32 1.96 -18.23
CA LYS A 17 -8.12 2.75 -18.59
C LYS A 17 -7.63 3.68 -17.47
N ASP A 18 -8.53 4.08 -16.56
CA ASP A 18 -8.23 4.99 -15.46
C ASP A 18 -7.71 4.23 -14.21
N VAL A 19 -7.74 2.90 -14.24
CA VAL A 19 -7.28 2.06 -13.11
C VAL A 19 -5.76 2.02 -13.10
N VAL A 20 -5.17 2.52 -12.02
CA VAL A 20 -3.73 2.64 -11.85
C VAL A 20 -3.10 1.31 -11.45
N GLY A 21 -2.00 0.93 -12.11
CA GLY A 21 -1.12 -0.18 -11.69
C GLY A 21 -1.68 -1.59 -11.88
N GLN A 22 -2.83 -1.76 -12.58
CA GLN A 22 -3.49 -3.06 -12.76
C GLN A 22 -3.74 -3.41 -14.25
N GLN A 23 -2.92 -2.90 -15.17
CA GLN A 23 -3.13 -3.00 -16.62
C GLN A 23 -3.33 -4.44 -17.09
N ALA A 24 -2.56 -5.40 -16.57
CA ALA A 24 -2.70 -6.80 -16.95
C ALA A 24 -4.10 -7.36 -16.63
N ILE A 25 -4.66 -6.98 -15.48
CA ILE A 25 -6.01 -7.40 -15.05
C ILE A 25 -7.07 -6.71 -15.90
N THR A 26 -6.98 -5.39 -16.04
CA THR A 26 -7.98 -4.61 -16.79
C THR A 26 -8.04 -5.04 -18.26
N SER A 27 -6.89 -5.25 -18.90
CA SER A 27 -6.85 -5.75 -20.30
C SER A 27 -7.41 -7.16 -20.42
N THR A 28 -7.16 -8.05 -19.45
CA THR A 28 -7.73 -9.40 -19.45
C THR A 28 -9.25 -9.36 -19.31
N LEU A 29 -9.78 -8.51 -18.41
CA LEU A 29 -11.22 -8.33 -18.23
C LEU A 29 -11.88 -7.74 -19.48
N GLU A 30 -11.26 -6.75 -20.13
CA GLU A 30 -11.75 -6.16 -21.37
C GLU A 30 -11.81 -7.21 -22.49
N SER A 31 -10.72 -7.94 -22.69
CA SER A 31 -10.69 -9.02 -23.69
C SER A 31 -11.72 -10.13 -23.41
N ALA A 32 -11.96 -10.47 -22.12
CA ALA A 32 -12.99 -11.44 -21.77
C ALA A 32 -14.41 -10.96 -22.10
N ILE A 33 -14.68 -9.66 -21.95
CA ILE A 33 -15.97 -9.05 -22.34
C ILE A 33 -16.12 -9.08 -23.86
N GLU A 34 -15.14 -8.59 -24.61
CA GLU A 34 -15.15 -8.49 -26.07
C GLU A 34 -15.34 -9.86 -26.76
N ASN A 35 -14.72 -10.90 -26.20
CA ASN A 35 -14.80 -12.26 -26.74
C ASN A 35 -15.98 -13.07 -26.16
N ASN A 36 -16.85 -12.49 -25.31
CA ASN A 36 -17.92 -13.21 -24.60
C ASN A 36 -17.44 -14.43 -23.82
N HIS A 37 -16.23 -14.38 -23.25
CA HIS A 37 -15.61 -15.45 -22.45
C HIS A 37 -15.51 -15.10 -20.97
N LEU A 38 -16.43 -14.29 -20.45
CA LEU A 38 -16.45 -13.93 -19.04
C LEU A 38 -17.02 -15.07 -18.19
N ALA A 39 -16.27 -15.50 -17.19
CA ALA A 39 -16.77 -16.48 -16.22
C ALA A 39 -17.91 -15.90 -15.38
N GLN A 40 -18.87 -16.76 -14.99
CA GLN A 40 -19.99 -16.34 -14.13
C GLN A 40 -19.59 -16.13 -12.67
N ALA A 41 -18.44 -16.68 -12.24
CA ALA A 41 -17.87 -16.46 -10.91
C ALA A 41 -16.42 -15.99 -11.03
N LEU A 42 -16.15 -14.82 -10.48
CA LEU A 42 -14.83 -14.16 -10.49
C LEU A 42 -14.40 -13.94 -9.03
N LEU A 43 -13.11 -14.13 -8.77
CA LEU A 43 -12.53 -13.85 -7.46
C LEU A 43 -11.39 -12.85 -7.59
N PHE A 44 -11.57 -11.64 -7.07
CA PHE A 44 -10.58 -10.58 -7.01
C PHE A 44 -9.83 -10.65 -5.68
N THR A 45 -8.55 -10.97 -5.71
CA THR A 45 -7.71 -11.11 -4.52
C THR A 45 -6.62 -10.05 -4.49
N GLY A 46 -6.13 -9.68 -3.31
CA GLY A 46 -5.02 -8.75 -3.17
C GLY A 46 -5.21 -7.73 -2.06
N PRO A 47 -4.19 -6.91 -1.77
CA PRO A 47 -4.20 -5.95 -0.67
C PRO A 47 -5.39 -4.99 -0.70
N ARG A 48 -5.65 -4.34 0.44
CA ARG A 48 -6.68 -3.31 0.53
C ARG A 48 -6.27 -2.09 -0.31
N GLY A 49 -7.24 -1.38 -0.89
CA GLY A 49 -7.01 -0.09 -1.55
C GLY A 49 -6.36 -0.14 -2.94
N VAL A 50 -6.19 -1.33 -3.54
CA VAL A 50 -5.56 -1.53 -4.86
C VAL A 50 -6.53 -1.52 -6.05
N GLY A 51 -7.84 -1.33 -5.82
CA GLY A 51 -8.84 -1.17 -6.88
C GLY A 51 -9.76 -2.37 -7.12
N LYS A 52 -9.78 -3.43 -6.29
CA LYS A 52 -10.64 -4.63 -6.46
C LYS A 52 -12.11 -4.26 -6.67
N THR A 53 -12.74 -3.62 -5.70
CA THR A 53 -14.16 -3.23 -5.74
C THR A 53 -14.44 -2.20 -6.84
N THR A 54 -13.46 -1.36 -7.16
CA THR A 54 -13.56 -0.40 -8.28
C THR A 54 -13.62 -1.14 -9.63
N CYS A 55 -12.71 -2.08 -9.87
CA CYS A 55 -12.75 -2.92 -11.08
C CYS A 55 -14.02 -3.76 -11.16
N ALA A 56 -14.52 -4.28 -10.02
CA ALA A 56 -15.78 -5.01 -9.97
C ALA A 56 -16.96 -4.15 -10.44
N ARG A 57 -17.04 -2.90 -9.99
CA ARG A 57 -18.08 -1.94 -10.42
C ARG A 57 -17.97 -1.56 -11.89
N ILE A 58 -16.74 -1.31 -12.38
CA ILE A 58 -16.50 -1.01 -13.80
C ILE A 58 -16.93 -2.19 -14.65
N LEU A 59 -16.53 -3.41 -14.27
CA LEU A 59 -16.92 -4.64 -14.96
C LEU A 59 -18.44 -4.79 -14.99
N ALA A 60 -19.11 -4.66 -13.84
CA ALA A 60 -20.55 -4.80 -13.72
C ALA A 60 -21.33 -3.81 -14.59
N LYS A 61 -20.84 -2.57 -14.72
CA LYS A 61 -21.41 -1.58 -15.63
C LYS A 61 -21.17 -1.97 -17.08
N LYS A 62 -19.92 -2.29 -17.44
CA LYS A 62 -19.50 -2.55 -18.83
C LYS A 62 -20.22 -3.75 -19.45
N ILE A 63 -20.51 -4.81 -18.70
CA ILE A 63 -21.23 -6.00 -19.22
C ILE A 63 -22.73 -5.78 -19.41
N ASN A 64 -23.29 -4.73 -18.79
CA ASN A 64 -24.69 -4.36 -18.93
C ASN A 64 -24.90 -3.18 -19.92
N GLN A 65 -23.81 -2.52 -20.35
CA GLN A 65 -23.87 -1.51 -21.38
C GLN A 65 -24.13 -2.17 -22.73
N ASP A 66 -25.23 -1.76 -23.39
CA ASP A 66 -25.54 -2.10 -24.78
C ASP A 66 -25.39 -0.84 -25.64
N ASP A 67 -25.11 -0.96 -26.91
CA ASP A 67 -24.93 0.18 -27.86
C ASP A 67 -26.13 1.14 -27.91
N SER A 68 -27.28 0.73 -27.35
CA SER A 68 -28.53 1.50 -27.31
C SER A 68 -28.75 2.27 -26.00
N VAL A 69 -27.88 2.12 -24.99
CA VAL A 69 -28.07 2.65 -23.61
C VAL A 69 -27.18 3.87 -23.42
N ASN A 70 -27.72 4.94 -22.83
CA ASN A 70 -26.97 6.15 -22.49
C ASN A 70 -25.80 5.83 -21.54
N GLU A 71 -24.61 6.37 -21.82
CA GLU A 71 -23.38 6.19 -21.00
C GLU A 71 -23.57 6.55 -19.51
N ASN A 72 -24.62 7.30 -19.18
CA ASN A 72 -24.94 7.76 -17.82
C ASN A 72 -26.02 6.92 -17.11
N GLU A 73 -26.48 5.81 -17.69
CA GLU A 73 -27.50 5.00 -17.05
C GLU A 73 -26.92 4.29 -15.81
N ASP A 74 -27.55 4.55 -14.67
CA ASP A 74 -27.15 3.94 -13.42
C ASP A 74 -27.85 2.56 -13.30
N PHE A 75 -27.10 1.48 -13.59
CA PHE A 75 -27.58 0.10 -13.48
C PHE A 75 -27.80 -0.33 -11.99
N ALA A 76 -28.29 0.60 -11.15
CA ALA A 76 -28.49 0.36 -9.73
C ALA A 76 -29.40 -0.84 -9.43
N PHE A 77 -30.33 -1.18 -10.34
CA PHE A 77 -31.20 -2.35 -10.19
C PHE A 77 -30.54 -3.67 -10.61
N ASN A 78 -29.39 -3.61 -11.25
CA ASN A 78 -28.66 -4.77 -11.76
C ASN A 78 -27.42 -5.10 -10.97
N ILE A 79 -26.88 -4.15 -10.18
CA ILE A 79 -25.63 -4.29 -9.43
C ILE A 79 -25.94 -4.30 -7.94
N PHE A 80 -25.73 -5.46 -7.32
CA PHE A 80 -25.96 -5.66 -5.90
C PHE A 80 -24.60 -5.77 -5.20
N GLU A 81 -24.35 -4.87 -4.25
CA GLU A 81 -23.11 -4.90 -3.45
C GLU A 81 -23.41 -5.32 -2.03
N LEU A 82 -22.70 -6.32 -1.56
CA LEU A 82 -22.74 -6.84 -0.21
C LEU A 82 -21.33 -6.75 0.40
N ASP A 83 -21.22 -6.13 1.57
CA ASP A 83 -20.02 -6.21 2.39
C ASP A 83 -20.18 -7.37 3.38
N ALA A 84 -19.40 -8.43 3.20
CA ALA A 84 -19.44 -9.62 4.06
C ALA A 84 -18.94 -9.35 5.49
N ALA A 85 -18.26 -8.23 5.76
CA ALA A 85 -17.93 -7.84 7.13
C ALA A 85 -19.19 -7.48 7.94
N SER A 86 -20.20 -6.91 7.28
CA SER A 86 -21.47 -6.49 7.89
C SER A 86 -22.61 -7.52 7.69
N ASN A 87 -22.52 -8.36 6.65
CA ASN A 87 -23.56 -9.31 6.23
C ASN A 87 -22.95 -10.71 6.06
N ASN A 88 -22.63 -11.37 7.15
CA ASN A 88 -21.88 -12.63 7.16
C ASN A 88 -22.70 -13.86 7.58
N SER A 89 -23.97 -13.67 7.87
CA SER A 89 -24.85 -14.75 8.33
C SER A 89 -25.35 -15.64 7.18
N VAL A 90 -25.80 -16.83 7.54
CA VAL A 90 -26.41 -17.76 6.58
C VAL A 90 -27.68 -17.18 5.97
N ASP A 91 -28.44 -16.42 6.76
CA ASP A 91 -29.73 -15.86 6.32
C ASP A 91 -29.52 -14.71 5.33
N ASP A 92 -28.46 -13.88 5.51
CA ASP A 92 -28.08 -12.85 4.54
C ASP A 92 -27.79 -13.49 3.16
N ILE A 93 -27.01 -14.56 3.16
CA ILE A 93 -26.66 -15.29 1.93
C ILE A 93 -27.86 -16.01 1.32
N ARG A 94 -28.77 -16.57 2.13
CA ARG A 94 -30.00 -17.17 1.61
C ARG A 94 -30.89 -16.14 0.92
N ASN A 95 -31.06 -14.96 1.53
CA ASN A 95 -31.80 -13.86 0.95
C ASN A 95 -31.18 -13.41 -0.39
N LEU A 96 -29.85 -13.35 -0.47
CA LEU A 96 -29.15 -13.07 -1.71
C LEU A 96 -29.42 -14.15 -2.76
N ILE A 97 -29.33 -15.43 -2.41
CA ILE A 97 -29.58 -16.57 -3.32
C ILE A 97 -31.02 -16.53 -3.88
N ASP A 98 -32.01 -16.17 -3.08
CA ASP A 98 -33.39 -16.07 -3.53
C ASP A 98 -33.57 -14.89 -4.53
N GLN A 99 -32.88 -13.78 -4.33
CA GLN A 99 -32.83 -12.66 -5.28
C GLN A 99 -32.12 -13.03 -6.60
N VAL A 100 -31.09 -13.89 -6.54
CA VAL A 100 -30.33 -14.35 -7.71
C VAL A 100 -31.24 -15.10 -8.70
N ARG A 101 -32.23 -15.84 -8.22
CA ARG A 101 -33.16 -16.62 -9.06
C ARG A 101 -34.07 -15.78 -9.93
N ILE A 102 -34.25 -14.51 -9.58
CA ILE A 102 -35.13 -13.60 -10.30
C ILE A 102 -34.33 -12.93 -11.42
N PRO A 103 -34.70 -13.08 -12.71
CA PRO A 103 -33.98 -12.45 -13.82
C PRO A 103 -34.04 -10.92 -13.75
N PRO A 104 -33.09 -10.21 -14.40
CA PRO A 104 -33.10 -8.75 -14.46
C PRO A 104 -34.31 -8.25 -15.26
N GLN A 105 -34.86 -7.10 -14.84
CA GLN A 105 -35.95 -6.43 -15.57
C GLN A 105 -35.39 -5.55 -16.71
N VAL A 106 -34.17 -5.04 -16.53
CA VAL A 106 -33.44 -4.19 -17.48
C VAL A 106 -32.01 -4.71 -17.58
N GLY A 107 -31.38 -4.58 -18.75
CA GLY A 107 -30.02 -5.07 -18.97
C GLY A 107 -29.94 -6.60 -19.09
N LYS A 108 -28.73 -7.09 -19.30
CA LYS A 108 -28.47 -8.50 -19.62
C LYS A 108 -28.15 -9.36 -18.39
N TYR A 109 -27.46 -8.78 -17.44
CA TYR A 109 -26.93 -9.51 -16.27
C TYR A 109 -27.31 -8.85 -14.95
N LYS A 110 -27.56 -9.66 -13.92
CA LYS A 110 -27.50 -9.27 -12.51
C LYS A 110 -26.12 -9.57 -11.96
N VAL A 111 -25.45 -8.56 -11.42
CA VAL A 111 -24.09 -8.68 -10.90
C VAL A 111 -24.10 -8.55 -9.38
N TYR A 112 -23.56 -9.54 -8.72
CA TYR A 112 -23.45 -9.60 -7.28
C TYR A 112 -21.98 -9.41 -6.87
N ILE A 113 -21.67 -8.27 -6.30
CA ILE A 113 -20.33 -7.94 -5.78
C ILE A 113 -20.33 -8.21 -4.28
N ILE A 114 -19.53 -9.19 -3.84
CA ILE A 114 -19.39 -9.55 -2.41
C ILE A 114 -17.99 -9.15 -2.00
N ASP A 115 -17.88 -8.05 -1.24
CA ASP A 115 -16.60 -7.57 -0.73
C ASP A 115 -16.24 -8.25 0.59
N GLU A 116 -14.94 -8.41 0.85
CA GLU A 116 -14.34 -9.12 1.98
C GLU A 116 -14.95 -10.49 2.24
N VAL A 117 -15.16 -11.25 1.16
CA VAL A 117 -15.88 -12.55 1.18
C VAL A 117 -15.31 -13.55 2.18
N HIS A 118 -14.04 -13.42 2.58
CA HIS A 118 -13.42 -14.26 3.63
C HIS A 118 -14.05 -14.07 5.03
N MET A 119 -14.87 -13.03 5.23
CA MET A 119 -15.59 -12.77 6.48
C MET A 119 -16.89 -13.55 6.60
N LEU A 120 -17.36 -14.20 5.53
CA LEU A 120 -18.54 -15.06 5.58
C LEU A 120 -18.32 -16.24 6.54
N SER A 121 -19.36 -16.59 7.30
CA SER A 121 -19.33 -17.79 8.13
C SER A 121 -19.21 -19.05 7.27
N SER A 122 -18.65 -20.13 7.82
CA SER A 122 -18.52 -21.41 7.11
C SER A 122 -19.87 -21.95 6.62
N ALA A 123 -20.95 -21.72 7.38
CA ALA A 123 -22.30 -22.12 7.00
C ALA A 123 -22.84 -21.25 5.84
N ALA A 124 -22.54 -19.94 5.80
CA ALA A 124 -22.86 -19.05 4.70
C ALA A 124 -22.12 -19.44 3.42
N PHE A 125 -20.82 -19.76 3.52
CA PHE A 125 -20.06 -20.30 2.40
C PHE A 125 -20.68 -21.56 1.82
N ASN A 126 -21.02 -22.53 2.69
CA ASN A 126 -21.63 -23.79 2.24
C ASN A 126 -22.99 -23.58 1.55
N ALA A 127 -23.82 -22.66 2.04
CA ALA A 127 -25.07 -22.30 1.38
C ALA A 127 -24.85 -21.69 -0.01
N PHE A 128 -23.78 -20.93 -0.18
CA PHE A 128 -23.43 -20.25 -1.43
C PHE A 128 -22.81 -21.17 -2.49
N LEU A 129 -22.13 -22.26 -2.09
CA LEU A 129 -21.44 -23.19 -3.00
C LEU A 129 -22.33 -23.69 -4.13
N LYS A 130 -23.57 -24.12 -3.83
CA LYS A 130 -24.49 -24.65 -4.84
C LYS A 130 -24.81 -23.62 -5.93
N THR A 131 -24.97 -22.36 -5.54
CA THR A 131 -25.24 -21.27 -6.50
C THR A 131 -24.01 -20.91 -7.33
N LEU A 132 -22.80 -21.11 -6.80
CA LEU A 132 -21.55 -20.92 -7.57
C LEU A 132 -21.25 -22.10 -8.49
N GLU A 133 -21.74 -23.31 -8.19
CA GLU A 133 -21.63 -24.50 -9.04
C GLU A 133 -22.52 -24.42 -10.27
N GLU A 134 -23.77 -24.00 -10.07
CA GLU A 134 -24.79 -23.89 -11.11
C GLU A 134 -25.45 -22.50 -11.07
N PRO A 135 -24.72 -21.44 -11.45
CA PRO A 135 -25.25 -20.10 -11.43
C PRO A 135 -26.30 -19.92 -12.54
N PRO A 136 -27.42 -19.20 -12.32
CA PRO A 136 -28.33 -18.82 -13.39
C PRO A 136 -27.60 -18.06 -14.51
N ASN A 137 -27.99 -18.26 -15.75
CA ASN A 137 -27.34 -17.68 -16.94
C ASN A 137 -27.25 -16.14 -16.88
N HIS A 138 -28.15 -15.49 -16.18
CA HIS A 138 -28.23 -14.04 -16.01
C HIS A 138 -27.45 -13.52 -14.80
N ALA A 139 -26.84 -14.39 -13.98
CA ALA A 139 -26.16 -13.99 -12.77
C ALA A 139 -24.64 -14.05 -12.94
N ILE A 140 -23.95 -13.00 -12.49
CA ILE A 140 -22.48 -12.94 -12.42
C ILE A 140 -22.09 -12.60 -10.98
N PHE A 141 -21.18 -13.37 -10.42
CA PHE A 141 -20.65 -13.16 -9.08
C PHE A 141 -19.23 -12.63 -9.14
N ILE A 142 -18.97 -11.53 -8.45
CA ILE A 142 -17.64 -10.96 -8.28
C ILE A 142 -17.33 -10.94 -6.79
N LEU A 143 -16.53 -11.90 -6.35
CA LEU A 143 -16.08 -12.02 -4.99
C LEU A 143 -14.78 -11.23 -4.82
N ALA A 144 -14.66 -10.42 -3.77
CA ALA A 144 -13.43 -9.70 -3.48
C ALA A 144 -12.91 -10.08 -2.08
N THR A 145 -11.60 -10.23 -1.93
CA THR A 145 -10.97 -10.55 -0.65
C THR A 145 -9.58 -9.95 -0.53
N THR A 146 -9.23 -9.55 0.70
CA THR A 146 -7.85 -9.21 1.06
C THR A 146 -7.05 -10.42 1.52
N GLU A 147 -7.70 -11.54 1.86
CA GLU A 147 -7.09 -12.73 2.46
C GLU A 147 -7.42 -14.01 1.67
N LYS A 148 -6.76 -14.18 0.52
CA LYS A 148 -6.94 -15.34 -0.37
C LYS A 148 -6.78 -16.68 0.37
N HIS A 149 -5.85 -16.76 1.32
CA HIS A 149 -5.56 -18.00 2.08
C HIS A 149 -6.71 -18.43 3.00
N LYS A 150 -7.65 -17.55 3.32
CA LYS A 150 -8.86 -17.88 4.10
C LYS A 150 -10.01 -18.40 3.23
N ILE A 151 -9.90 -18.31 1.91
CA ILE A 151 -10.91 -18.82 1.00
C ILE A 151 -10.77 -20.34 0.84
N ILE A 152 -11.85 -21.05 1.04
CA ILE A 152 -11.85 -22.51 0.95
C ILE A 152 -11.56 -22.98 -0.49
N PRO A 153 -10.83 -24.10 -0.66
CA PRO A 153 -10.43 -24.59 -2.00
C PRO A 153 -11.60 -24.86 -2.95
N THR A 154 -12.76 -25.21 -2.39
CA THR A 154 -13.98 -25.45 -3.17
C THR A 154 -14.51 -24.20 -3.87
N ILE A 155 -14.32 -23.01 -3.32
CA ILE A 155 -14.62 -21.72 -3.98
C ILE A 155 -13.54 -21.38 -5.01
N LEU A 156 -12.26 -21.55 -4.63
CA LEU A 156 -11.14 -21.25 -5.53
C LEU A 156 -11.22 -22.04 -6.84
N SER A 157 -11.67 -23.29 -6.80
CA SER A 157 -11.79 -24.14 -8.00
C SER A 157 -12.97 -23.78 -8.91
N ARG A 158 -13.88 -22.91 -8.47
CA ARG A 158 -15.09 -22.52 -9.21
C ARG A 158 -15.06 -21.08 -9.71
N CYS A 159 -14.04 -20.31 -9.30
CA CYS A 159 -13.90 -18.91 -9.67
C CYS A 159 -12.70 -18.71 -10.61
N GLN A 160 -12.84 -17.81 -11.56
CA GLN A 160 -11.69 -17.24 -12.27
C GLN A 160 -11.01 -16.24 -11.34
N ILE A 161 -9.72 -16.47 -11.04
CA ILE A 161 -8.98 -15.71 -10.03
C ILE A 161 -8.18 -14.59 -10.69
N PHE A 162 -8.28 -13.38 -10.13
CA PHE A 162 -7.51 -12.20 -10.51
C PHE A 162 -6.75 -11.69 -9.29
N ASP A 163 -5.42 -11.78 -9.34
CA ASP A 163 -4.53 -11.39 -8.25
C ASP A 163 -4.06 -9.94 -8.42
N PHE A 164 -4.70 -9.00 -7.73
CA PHE A 164 -4.36 -7.58 -7.70
C PHE A 164 -3.05 -7.36 -6.92
N ARG A 165 -2.16 -6.57 -7.48
CA ARG A 165 -0.86 -6.27 -6.88
C ARG A 165 -0.86 -4.91 -6.19
N ARG A 166 0.11 -4.71 -5.29
CA ARG A 166 0.42 -3.37 -4.78
C ARG A 166 0.80 -2.47 -5.94
N ILE A 167 0.33 -1.24 -5.89
CA ILE A 167 0.67 -0.21 -6.88
C ILE A 167 2.05 0.31 -6.53
N ASN A 168 2.93 0.43 -7.50
CA ASN A 168 4.28 0.91 -7.26
C ASN A 168 4.28 2.41 -6.86
N VAL A 169 5.35 2.84 -6.21
CA VAL A 169 5.50 4.22 -5.71
C VAL A 169 5.42 5.23 -6.84
N LYS A 170 6.01 4.92 -8.00
CA LYS A 170 6.04 5.80 -9.17
C LYS A 170 4.64 6.06 -9.72
N ASP A 171 3.84 5.02 -9.90
CA ASP A 171 2.47 5.14 -10.43
C ASP A 171 1.56 5.85 -9.42
N THR A 172 1.70 5.55 -8.12
CA THR A 172 0.98 6.24 -7.05
C THR A 172 1.33 7.72 -7.04
N LYS A 173 2.63 8.09 -7.10
CA LYS A 173 3.09 9.47 -7.15
C LYS A 173 2.52 10.22 -8.36
N ASN A 174 2.60 9.61 -9.55
CA ASN A 174 2.09 10.21 -10.78
C ASN A 174 0.57 10.46 -10.70
N HIS A 175 -0.17 9.52 -10.13
CA HIS A 175 -1.61 9.70 -9.92
C HIS A 175 -1.90 10.85 -8.95
N LEU A 176 -1.19 10.93 -7.82
CA LEU A 176 -1.32 12.04 -6.87
C LEU A 176 -0.96 13.40 -7.50
N ALA A 177 0.05 13.44 -8.37
CA ALA A 177 0.41 14.65 -9.13
C ALA A 177 -0.73 15.13 -10.04
N ASN A 178 -1.41 14.19 -10.72
CA ASN A 178 -2.58 14.51 -11.54
C ASN A 178 -3.75 15.02 -10.68
N VAL A 179 -3.97 14.42 -9.52
CA VAL A 179 -5.00 14.88 -8.57
C VAL A 179 -4.67 16.29 -8.05
N ALA A 180 -3.43 16.53 -7.61
CA ALA A 180 -2.97 17.83 -7.15
C ALA A 180 -3.19 18.91 -8.23
N LYS A 181 -2.82 18.62 -9.48
CA LYS A 181 -3.03 19.52 -10.62
C LYS A 181 -4.52 19.81 -10.85
N SER A 182 -5.38 18.81 -10.72
CA SER A 182 -6.83 18.96 -10.91
C SER A 182 -7.48 19.77 -9.79
N GLU A 183 -6.92 19.72 -8.57
CA GLU A 183 -7.38 20.51 -7.41
C GLU A 183 -6.70 21.89 -7.31
N GLY A 184 -5.77 22.24 -8.23
CA GLY A 184 -5.04 23.51 -8.18
C GLY A 184 -4.04 23.61 -7.01
N ILE A 185 -3.50 22.47 -6.57
CA ILE A 185 -2.56 22.38 -5.46
C ILE A 185 -1.13 22.34 -6.00
N GLU A 186 -0.26 23.24 -5.51
CA GLU A 186 1.16 23.18 -5.77
C GLU A 186 1.80 22.09 -4.90
N ALA A 187 2.11 20.95 -5.49
CA ALA A 187 2.70 19.83 -4.78
C ALA A 187 4.16 19.60 -5.19
N ALA A 188 5.06 19.61 -4.23
CA ALA A 188 6.46 19.25 -4.44
C ALA A 188 6.57 17.74 -4.76
N ASP A 189 7.44 17.37 -5.68
CA ASP A 189 7.65 15.98 -6.10
C ASP A 189 8.04 15.07 -4.93
N ASP A 190 8.92 15.54 -4.05
CA ASP A 190 9.34 14.83 -2.83
C ASP A 190 8.18 14.64 -1.84
N ALA A 191 7.28 15.62 -1.72
CA ALA A 191 6.10 15.51 -0.88
C ALA A 191 5.17 14.38 -1.35
N LEU A 192 4.89 14.34 -2.65
CA LEU A 192 4.07 13.28 -3.26
C LEU A 192 4.74 11.91 -3.16
N HIS A 193 6.07 11.87 -3.27
CA HIS A 193 6.84 10.64 -3.13
C HIS A 193 6.72 10.06 -1.72
N ILE A 194 6.84 10.88 -0.66
CA ILE A 194 6.68 10.45 0.73
C ILE A 194 5.26 9.90 0.98
N ILE A 195 4.23 10.55 0.44
CA ILE A 195 2.85 10.07 0.55
C ILE A 195 2.71 8.71 -0.13
N ALA A 196 3.25 8.55 -1.35
CA ALA A 196 3.20 7.31 -2.11
C ALA A 196 3.91 6.15 -1.39
N GLN A 197 5.09 6.39 -0.81
CA GLN A 197 5.80 5.41 0.02
C GLN A 197 4.99 5.01 1.26
N LYS A 198 4.43 6.01 1.99
CA LYS A 198 3.67 5.77 3.21
C LYS A 198 2.39 4.98 2.97
N ALA A 199 1.82 5.08 1.79
CA ALA A 199 0.61 4.36 1.39
C ALA A 199 0.87 2.88 1.07
N ASP A 200 2.12 2.45 0.92
CA ASP A 200 2.53 1.05 0.74
C ASP A 200 1.73 0.34 -0.37
N GLY A 201 1.55 1.03 -1.50
CA GLY A 201 0.87 0.51 -2.68
C GLY A 201 -0.65 0.48 -2.61
N ALA A 202 -1.27 1.08 -1.58
CA ALA A 202 -2.72 1.25 -1.43
C ALA A 202 -3.14 2.65 -1.91
N LEU A 203 -3.63 2.78 -3.14
CA LEU A 203 -3.98 4.09 -3.73
C LEU A 203 -5.09 4.83 -2.93
N ARG A 204 -6.04 4.09 -2.36
CA ARG A 204 -7.07 4.67 -1.50
C ARG A 204 -6.47 5.36 -0.27
N ASP A 205 -5.46 4.72 0.33
CA ASP A 205 -4.79 5.26 1.52
C ASP A 205 -3.90 6.44 1.12
N ALA A 206 -3.24 6.39 -0.06
CA ALA A 206 -2.50 7.52 -0.62
C ALA A 206 -3.36 8.77 -0.79
N LEU A 207 -4.55 8.64 -1.36
CA LEU A 207 -5.50 9.73 -1.52
C LEU A 207 -6.03 10.24 -0.18
N SER A 208 -6.28 9.35 0.78
CA SER A 208 -6.71 9.75 2.14
C SER A 208 -5.61 10.50 2.90
N ILE A 209 -4.37 10.10 2.74
CA ILE A 209 -3.20 10.80 3.28
C ILE A 209 -3.06 12.17 2.59
N PHE A 210 -3.18 12.22 1.28
CA PHE A 210 -3.12 13.44 0.49
C PHE A 210 -4.15 14.47 1.00
N ASP A 211 -5.43 14.09 1.11
CA ASP A 211 -6.50 14.96 1.62
C ASP A 211 -6.19 15.50 3.02
N ARG A 212 -5.68 14.63 3.91
CA ARG A 212 -5.33 15.02 5.27
C ARG A 212 -4.22 16.06 5.30
N VAL A 213 -3.16 15.86 4.50
CA VAL A 213 -2.03 16.79 4.47
C VAL A 213 -2.42 18.10 3.81
N VAL A 214 -3.18 18.07 2.72
CA VAL A 214 -3.71 19.28 2.06
C VAL A 214 -4.59 20.09 3.00
N SER A 215 -5.44 19.43 3.80
CA SER A 215 -6.27 20.12 4.82
C SER A 215 -5.41 20.82 5.87
N PHE A 216 -4.20 20.35 6.13
CA PHE A 216 -3.26 20.96 7.07
C PHE A 216 -2.43 22.08 6.44
N SER A 217 -1.91 21.88 5.22
CA SER A 217 -0.95 22.76 4.55
C SER A 217 -1.59 23.79 3.60
N GLY A 218 -2.87 23.64 3.30
CA GLY A 218 -3.56 24.46 2.29
C GLY A 218 -3.10 24.14 0.87
N ASN A 219 -2.97 25.16 0.02
CA ASN A 219 -2.71 24.98 -1.41
C ASN A 219 -1.24 24.65 -1.77
N LYS A 220 -0.32 24.56 -0.78
CA LYS A 220 1.09 24.23 -0.99
C LYS A 220 1.47 22.98 -0.22
N LEU A 221 1.68 21.92 -0.96
CA LEU A 221 2.10 20.63 -0.40
C LEU A 221 3.63 20.55 -0.44
N THR A 222 4.29 20.97 0.66
CA THR A 222 5.74 20.89 0.79
C THR A 222 6.15 19.60 1.49
N ARG A 223 7.43 19.22 1.33
CA ARG A 223 8.02 18.07 2.02
C ARG A 223 7.90 18.19 3.54
N GLU A 224 8.17 19.39 4.09
CA GLU A 224 8.11 19.67 5.53
C GLU A 224 6.70 19.47 6.06
N ALA A 225 5.68 19.98 5.36
CA ALA A 225 4.28 19.83 5.75
C ALA A 225 3.85 18.34 5.76
N VAL A 226 4.32 17.55 4.79
CA VAL A 226 4.05 16.11 4.72
C VAL A 226 4.74 15.36 5.86
N THR A 227 6.04 15.61 6.09
CA THR A 227 6.80 14.93 7.14
C THR A 227 6.28 15.24 8.52
N GLU A 228 5.90 16.50 8.78
CA GLU A 228 5.28 16.93 10.04
C GLU A 228 3.93 16.27 10.26
N ASN A 229 3.02 16.34 9.28
CA ASN A 229 1.67 15.78 9.40
C ASN A 229 1.66 14.26 9.53
N LEU A 230 2.54 13.56 8.78
CA LEU A 230 2.62 12.10 8.81
C LEU A 230 3.50 11.56 9.93
N ASN A 231 4.09 12.45 10.72
CA ASN A 231 5.10 12.08 11.74
C ASN A 231 6.18 11.16 11.15
N VAL A 232 6.66 11.48 9.92
CA VAL A 232 7.73 10.76 9.25
C VAL A 232 9.03 11.50 9.52
N LEU A 233 10.00 10.81 10.04
CA LEU A 233 11.31 11.39 10.30
C LEU A 233 12.01 11.70 8.97
N ASP A 234 12.49 12.94 8.82
CA ASP A 234 13.20 13.38 7.63
C ASP A 234 14.51 12.58 7.43
N TYR A 235 14.84 12.25 6.19
CA TYR A 235 16.07 11.52 5.83
C TYR A 235 17.34 12.17 6.40
N THR A 236 17.37 13.49 6.52
CA THR A 236 18.51 14.21 7.04
C THR A 236 18.91 13.79 8.45
N TYR A 237 17.96 13.31 9.27
CA TYR A 237 18.27 12.76 10.59
C TYR A 237 19.04 11.46 10.49
N TYR A 238 18.66 10.56 9.57
CA TYR A 238 19.36 9.28 9.40
C TYR A 238 20.77 9.49 8.85
N PHE A 239 20.95 10.41 7.90
CA PHE A 239 22.29 10.80 7.43
C PHE A 239 23.15 11.32 8.55
N LYS A 240 22.65 12.25 9.39
CA LYS A 240 23.37 12.80 10.54
C LYS A 240 23.72 11.75 11.58
N VAL A 241 22.78 10.85 11.90
CA VAL A 241 23.05 9.76 12.85
C VAL A 241 24.14 8.87 12.30
N THR A 242 24.10 8.49 11.03
CA THR A 242 25.11 7.64 10.40
C THR A 242 26.51 8.29 10.43
N ASP A 243 26.63 9.58 10.13
CA ASP A 243 27.91 10.29 10.24
C ASP A 243 28.43 10.27 11.69
N LEU A 244 27.57 10.54 12.68
CA LEU A 244 27.94 10.49 14.10
C LEU A 244 28.36 9.09 14.56
N LEU A 245 27.72 8.03 14.03
CA LEU A 245 28.08 6.65 14.31
C LEU A 245 29.44 6.28 13.72
N LEU A 246 29.74 6.75 12.51
CA LEU A 246 31.05 6.56 11.85
C LEU A 246 32.16 7.25 12.63
N ASP A 247 31.89 8.44 13.18
CA ASP A 247 32.84 9.21 14.00
C ASP A 247 32.94 8.71 15.46
N ASN A 248 32.24 7.61 15.82
CA ASN A 248 32.10 7.12 17.18
C ASN A 248 31.69 8.21 18.20
N ASN A 249 30.88 9.16 17.77
CA ASN A 249 30.42 10.29 18.58
C ASN A 249 29.16 9.94 19.37
N ILE A 250 29.28 9.07 20.34
CA ILE A 250 28.17 8.59 21.18
C ILE A 250 27.40 9.74 21.84
N PRO A 251 28.07 10.77 22.48
CA PRO A 251 27.32 11.83 23.14
C PRO A 251 26.38 12.59 22.19
N ASN A 252 26.83 12.99 21.00
CA ASN A 252 26.00 13.71 20.05
C ASN A 252 24.93 12.81 19.42
N THR A 253 25.19 11.51 19.24
CA THR A 253 24.18 10.56 18.78
C THR A 253 23.03 10.46 19.78
N LEU A 254 23.30 10.38 21.07
CA LEU A 254 22.27 10.34 22.11
C LEU A 254 21.51 11.67 22.24
N ILE A 255 22.19 12.81 22.10
CA ILE A 255 21.55 14.13 22.07
C ILE A 255 20.61 14.25 20.86
N LEU A 256 21.06 13.82 19.68
CA LEU A 256 20.25 13.83 18.47
C LEU A 256 19.01 12.93 18.60
N PHE A 257 19.18 11.73 19.16
CA PHE A 257 18.07 10.82 19.44
C PHE A 257 17.07 11.42 20.44
N ASN A 258 17.57 12.05 21.52
CA ASN A 258 16.70 12.75 22.47
C ASN A 258 15.89 13.87 21.79
N ASN A 259 16.52 14.64 20.88
CA ASN A 259 15.82 15.68 20.10
C ASN A 259 14.75 15.10 19.18
N ILE A 260 14.97 13.93 18.60
CA ILE A 260 13.98 13.20 17.80
C ILE A 260 12.78 12.82 18.69
N LEU A 261 13.02 12.23 19.85
CA LEU A 261 11.95 11.88 20.79
C LEU A 261 11.18 13.10 21.29
N SER A 262 11.86 14.23 21.59
CA SER A 262 11.22 15.46 22.05
C SER A 262 10.30 16.11 21.02
N LYS A 263 10.50 15.82 19.73
CA LYS A 263 9.61 16.23 18.62
C LYS A 263 8.40 15.29 18.44
N GLY A 264 8.24 14.28 19.32
CA GLY A 264 7.11 13.35 19.29
C GLY A 264 7.30 12.14 18.38
N PHE A 265 8.50 11.92 17.81
CA PHE A 265 8.79 10.72 17.03
C PHE A 265 8.94 9.51 17.92
N ASP A 266 8.47 8.36 17.44
CA ASP A 266 8.56 7.09 18.14
C ASP A 266 9.93 6.43 17.94
N GLY A 267 10.52 5.91 19.01
CA GLY A 267 11.85 5.27 18.99
C GLY A 267 11.89 3.98 18.16
N HIS A 268 10.77 3.24 18.08
CA HIS A 268 10.66 2.05 17.26
C HIS A 268 10.71 2.38 15.77
N HIS A 269 9.88 3.36 15.36
CA HIS A 269 9.88 3.84 13.97
C HIS A 269 11.25 4.43 13.58
N PHE A 270 11.93 5.10 14.51
CA PHE A 270 13.28 5.61 14.28
C PHE A 270 14.27 4.48 13.97
N ILE A 271 14.30 3.42 14.78
CA ILE A 271 15.23 2.28 14.58
C ILE A 271 14.93 1.54 13.27
N MET A 272 13.65 1.35 12.92
CA MET A 272 13.25 0.72 11.67
C MET A 272 13.63 1.57 10.45
N GLY A 273 13.43 2.88 10.54
CA GLY A 273 13.87 3.82 9.50
C GLY A 273 15.39 3.85 9.36
N LEU A 274 16.15 3.77 10.46
CA LEU A 274 17.61 3.70 10.43
C LEU A 274 18.10 2.38 9.80
N ALA A 275 17.44 1.26 10.07
CA ALA A 275 17.74 -0.02 9.41
C ALA A 275 17.52 0.05 7.90
N SER A 276 16.42 0.66 7.46
CA SER A 276 16.12 0.91 6.04
C SER A 276 17.17 1.82 5.41
N HIS A 277 17.60 2.87 6.11
CA HIS A 277 18.66 3.76 5.65
C HIS A 277 19.99 3.03 5.44
N PHE A 278 20.39 2.15 6.35
CA PHE A 278 21.61 1.33 6.17
C PHE A 278 21.48 0.35 5.00
N ARG A 279 20.31 -0.24 4.79
CA ARG A 279 20.04 -1.07 3.61
C ARG A 279 20.18 -0.26 2.33
N ASP A 280 19.66 0.95 2.29
CA ASP A 280 19.72 1.82 1.12
C ASP A 280 21.16 2.28 0.82
N LEU A 281 21.97 2.57 1.85
CA LEU A 281 23.40 2.81 1.69
C LEU A 281 24.12 1.58 1.13
N LEU A 282 23.74 0.37 1.54
CA LEU A 282 24.30 -0.88 1.01
C LEU A 282 23.94 -1.11 -0.45
N VAL A 283 22.70 -0.82 -0.83
CA VAL A 283 22.22 -0.87 -2.22
C VAL A 283 23.00 0.08 -3.12
N CYS A 284 23.40 1.26 -2.62
CA CYS A 284 24.19 2.23 -3.36
C CYS A 284 25.67 1.82 -3.56
N LYS A 285 26.13 0.72 -2.97
CA LYS A 285 27.52 0.22 -3.14
C LYS A 285 27.78 -0.37 -4.51
N THR A 286 26.77 -0.87 -5.18
CA THR A 286 26.87 -1.60 -6.44
C THR A 286 25.96 -0.94 -7.49
N PRO A 287 26.49 -0.57 -8.68
CA PRO A 287 25.71 0.14 -9.70
C PRO A 287 24.42 -0.58 -10.11
N GLU A 288 24.47 -1.93 -10.20
CA GLU A 288 23.32 -2.76 -10.60
C GLU A 288 22.18 -2.75 -9.59
N THR A 289 22.47 -2.43 -8.33
CA THR A 289 21.47 -2.41 -7.26
C THR A 289 20.88 -1.02 -6.99
N ILE A 290 21.44 0.03 -7.59
CA ILE A 290 20.96 1.42 -7.40
C ILE A 290 19.49 1.59 -7.84
N GLU A 291 19.03 0.80 -8.83
CA GLU A 291 17.63 0.81 -9.27
C GLU A 291 16.65 0.33 -8.19
N LEU A 292 17.13 -0.38 -7.16
CA LEU A 292 16.33 -0.81 -6.01
C LEU A 292 16.11 0.31 -4.98
N LEU A 293 16.71 1.49 -5.20
CA LEU A 293 16.56 2.65 -4.34
C LEU A 293 15.30 3.44 -4.72
N GLU A 294 14.31 3.40 -3.87
CA GLU A 294 13.02 4.08 -4.07
C GLU A 294 13.00 5.46 -3.42
N VAL A 295 13.85 6.38 -3.90
CA VAL A 295 13.96 7.77 -3.39
C VAL A 295 14.00 8.77 -4.54
N GLY A 296 13.77 10.06 -4.24
CA GLY A 296 13.93 11.15 -5.22
C GLY A 296 15.41 11.38 -5.59
N GLU A 297 15.68 11.97 -6.75
CA GLU A 297 17.04 12.13 -7.30
C GLU A 297 17.98 12.87 -6.34
N GLN A 298 17.54 13.94 -5.68
CA GLN A 298 18.36 14.70 -4.72
C GLN A 298 18.79 13.83 -3.52
N VAL A 299 17.86 13.01 -3.01
CA VAL A 299 18.15 12.11 -1.89
C VAL A 299 19.07 10.97 -2.34
N LYS A 300 18.96 10.52 -3.58
CA LYS A 300 19.81 9.51 -4.18
C LYS A 300 21.28 9.95 -4.22
N GLU A 301 21.55 11.21 -4.58
CA GLU A 301 22.91 11.79 -4.54
C GLU A 301 23.48 11.74 -3.11
N MET A 302 22.72 12.11 -2.09
CA MET A 302 23.14 12.03 -0.69
C MET A 302 23.47 10.59 -0.27
N TYR A 303 22.68 9.60 -0.70
CA TYR A 303 22.95 8.18 -0.44
C TYR A 303 24.24 7.71 -1.10
N LEU A 304 24.50 8.11 -2.36
CA LEU A 304 25.72 7.78 -3.07
C LEU A 304 26.96 8.37 -2.35
N GLU A 305 26.90 9.63 -1.94
CA GLU A 305 27.99 10.27 -1.20
C GLU A 305 28.28 9.59 0.14
N GLN A 306 27.25 9.34 0.96
CA GLN A 306 27.46 8.72 2.26
C GLN A 306 27.81 7.22 2.13
N SER A 307 27.34 6.55 1.09
CA SER A 307 27.69 5.15 0.85
C SER A 307 29.21 4.96 0.69
N ILE A 308 29.92 5.91 0.07
CA ILE A 308 31.39 5.85 -0.08
C ILE A 308 32.11 5.84 1.28
N LYS A 309 31.59 6.58 2.26
CA LYS A 309 32.16 6.70 3.61
C LYS A 309 31.94 5.46 4.47
N THR A 310 30.97 4.63 4.15
CA THR A 310 30.60 3.44 4.93
C THR A 310 31.29 2.18 4.43
N SER A 311 31.54 1.18 5.28
CA SER A 311 32.00 -0.14 4.85
C SER A 311 30.83 -1.12 4.78
N HIS A 312 30.94 -2.14 3.92
CA HIS A 312 29.94 -3.20 3.81
C HIS A 312 29.71 -3.90 5.17
N THR A 313 30.80 -4.23 5.87
CA THR A 313 30.76 -4.89 7.18
C THR A 313 30.08 -4.03 8.25
N PHE A 314 30.31 -2.71 8.24
CA PHE A 314 29.62 -1.78 9.13
C PHE A 314 28.12 -1.76 8.87
N LEU A 315 27.70 -1.61 7.62
CA LEU A 315 26.28 -1.53 7.27
C LEU A 315 25.51 -2.81 7.63
N VAL A 316 26.08 -3.99 7.30
CA VAL A 316 25.45 -5.27 7.65
C VAL A 316 25.32 -5.44 9.17
N ALA A 317 26.39 -5.12 9.92
CA ALA A 317 26.36 -5.20 11.38
C ALA A 317 25.34 -4.21 11.99
N CYS A 318 25.21 -3.00 11.46
CA CYS A 318 24.21 -2.03 11.89
C CYS A 318 22.78 -2.50 11.61
N ILE A 319 22.52 -3.09 10.44
CA ILE A 319 21.21 -3.70 10.11
C ILE A 319 20.88 -4.82 11.10
N GLU A 320 21.83 -5.69 11.41
CA GLU A 320 21.66 -6.77 12.40
C GLU A 320 21.33 -6.22 13.79
N LYS A 321 22.04 -5.18 14.25
CA LYS A 321 21.76 -4.54 15.55
C LYS A 321 20.38 -3.88 15.56
N SER A 322 19.98 -3.21 14.48
CA SER A 322 18.64 -2.64 14.35
C SER A 322 17.56 -3.71 14.43
N ASN A 323 17.72 -4.82 13.71
CA ASN A 323 16.78 -5.93 13.72
C ASN A 323 16.66 -6.58 15.12
N ASN A 324 17.79 -6.76 15.81
CA ASN A 324 17.79 -7.27 17.19
C ASN A 324 17.10 -6.31 18.16
N CYS A 325 17.24 -4.99 17.96
CA CYS A 325 16.55 -3.99 18.75
C CYS A 325 15.03 -4.05 18.49
N ASP A 326 14.60 -4.15 17.21
CA ASP A 326 13.21 -4.26 16.81
C ASP A 326 12.52 -5.46 17.45
N LEU A 327 13.10 -6.65 17.34
CA LEU A 327 12.57 -7.89 17.93
C LEU A 327 12.36 -7.78 19.46
N LYS A 328 13.22 -7.04 20.15
CA LYS A 328 13.17 -6.86 21.61
C LYS A 328 12.32 -5.67 22.05
N TYR A 329 11.96 -4.76 21.13
CA TYR A 329 11.34 -3.48 21.47
C TYR A 329 10.04 -3.64 22.25
N LYS A 330 9.13 -4.49 21.77
CA LYS A 330 7.81 -4.70 22.39
C LYS A 330 7.85 -5.35 23.77
N VAL A 331 8.88 -6.16 24.05
CA VAL A 331 9.01 -6.89 25.31
C VAL A 331 9.91 -6.14 26.32
N SER A 332 10.62 -5.12 25.88
CA SER A 332 11.49 -4.31 26.74
C SER A 332 10.68 -3.41 27.67
N ARG A 333 11.03 -3.42 28.97
CA ARG A 333 10.45 -2.48 29.96
C ARG A 333 10.97 -1.06 29.79
N ASN A 334 12.19 -0.89 29.28
CA ASN A 334 12.80 0.42 29.02
C ASN A 334 13.18 0.52 27.52
N GLN A 335 12.20 0.88 26.70
CA GLN A 335 12.35 0.96 25.25
C GLN A 335 13.38 2.02 24.85
N ARG A 336 13.42 3.15 25.57
CA ARG A 336 14.38 4.22 25.32
C ARG A 336 15.81 3.73 25.48
N LEU A 337 16.12 3.11 26.64
CA LEU A 337 17.45 2.58 26.93
C LEU A 337 17.87 1.50 25.93
N LEU A 338 16.91 0.68 25.45
CA LEU A 338 17.17 -0.34 24.43
C LEU A 338 17.67 0.29 23.12
N VAL A 339 17.03 1.37 22.66
CA VAL A 339 17.46 2.10 21.45
C VAL A 339 18.81 2.80 21.68
N GLU A 340 18.98 3.48 22.80
CA GLU A 340 20.25 4.13 23.17
C GLU A 340 21.42 3.13 23.20
N LEU A 341 21.21 1.93 23.80
CA LEU A 341 22.19 0.85 23.79
C LEU A 341 22.50 0.35 22.37
N CYS A 342 21.49 0.22 21.53
CA CYS A 342 21.67 -0.16 20.13
C CYS A 342 22.55 0.86 19.38
N LEU A 343 22.29 2.14 19.54
CA LEU A 343 23.09 3.23 18.93
C LEU A 343 24.54 3.23 19.44
N MET A 344 24.76 3.06 20.76
CA MET A 344 26.11 2.94 21.33
C MET A 344 26.87 1.74 20.76
N GLN A 345 26.21 0.59 20.61
CA GLN A 345 26.81 -0.60 19.99
C GLN A 345 27.17 -0.36 18.52
N MET A 346 26.33 0.32 17.75
CA MET A 346 26.62 0.66 16.35
C MET A 346 27.83 1.60 16.23
N ALA A 347 27.92 2.63 17.07
CA ALA A 347 29.07 3.53 17.11
C ALA A 347 30.39 2.78 17.41
N SER A 348 30.36 1.78 18.29
CA SER A 348 31.54 0.98 18.65
C SER A 348 32.03 0.09 17.50
N ILE A 349 31.18 -0.33 16.56
CA ILE A 349 31.57 -1.14 15.38
C ILE A 349 32.59 -0.40 14.51
N ALA A 350 32.39 0.88 14.27
CA ALA A 350 33.33 1.68 13.47
C ALA A 350 34.71 1.80 14.14
N PHE A 351 34.72 2.00 15.45
CA PHE A 351 35.95 2.13 16.25
C PHE A 351 36.77 0.85 16.31
N ASP A 352 36.13 -0.30 16.51
CA ASP A 352 36.82 -1.60 16.60
C ASP A 352 37.48 -1.97 15.26
N SER A 353 36.85 -1.64 14.13
CA SER A 353 37.40 -1.90 12.79
C SER A 353 38.69 -1.10 12.50
N GLU A 354 38.84 0.11 12.99
CA GLU A 354 40.05 0.91 12.86
C GLU A 354 41.17 0.42 13.76
N ASN A 355 40.88 0.03 14.99
CA ASN A 355 41.87 -0.52 15.92
C ASN A 355 42.42 -1.87 15.46
N PHE A 356 41.62 -2.71 14.81
CA PHE A 356 42.09 -3.96 14.21
C PHE A 356 43.03 -3.70 13.01
N LYS A 357 42.78 -2.65 12.20
CA LYS A 357 43.71 -2.27 11.13
C LYS A 357 45.04 -1.72 11.65
N LYS A 358 45.02 -0.92 12.69
CA LYS A 358 46.25 -0.39 13.33
C LYS A 358 47.10 -1.48 14.02
N LYS A 359 46.47 -2.56 14.56
CA LYS A 359 47.19 -3.70 15.16
C LYS A 359 47.78 -4.70 14.15
N LYS A 360 47.37 -4.67 12.87
CA LYS A 360 47.93 -5.52 11.79
C LYS A 360 49.07 -4.88 11.04
N VAL A 361 49.41 -3.62 11.31
CA VAL A 361 50.47 -2.84 10.64
C VAL A 361 51.70 -2.68 11.57
N ASN A 362 51.63 -3.12 12.81
CA ASN A 362 52.72 -3.28 13.73
C ASN A 362 52.98 -4.79 13.96
#